data_2f7f8ce64be35d4adb907904e80b3f8f
#
_entry.id   2f7f8ce64be35d4adb907904e80b3f8f
#
_cell.length_a   1.000
_cell.length_b   1.000
_cell.length_c   1.000
_cell.angle_alpha   90.00
_cell.angle_beta   90.00
_cell.angle_gamma   90.00
#
_symmetry.space_group_name_H-M   'P 1'
#
loop_
_entity.id
_entity.type
_entity.pdbx_description
1 polymer ?
#
loop_
_entity_poly.entity_id
_entity_poly.type
_entity_poly.pdbx_seq_one_letter_code
_entity_poly.pdbx_strand_id
1 'polypeptide(L)'
;MVDFYSIDAETGAFTQKNYQLAGENATWNFKNGVLTISGQGALSFEKNDNIRTPISSTKGWYSGSTETPWDGIANRVKTIVIQSGITSIPENAFNYMENLKEVKIQSGVNSIGKQAFAYCKSLSRIEIPASVKKMEDDIVWTGYYWIGDRSHVNYATIYAPYGSTAITYAKKNGISYAMDLSKASINGLEKSYTYTGKALKPVPTVKIGNMKLKQNRDFKISYKNNKKTGTATVKPRLRL
;
A
#
# COMPACT_ATOMS: atom_id res chain seq x y z
N MET A 1 -4.61 -10.68 -33.43
CA MET A 1 -3.99 -12.01 -33.19
C MET A 1 -4.31 -12.33 -31.72
N VAL A 2 -5.16 -13.33 -31.49
CA VAL A 2 -5.62 -13.62 -30.11
C VAL A 2 -4.64 -14.64 -29.55
N ASP A 3 -3.80 -14.22 -28.62
CA ASP A 3 -2.85 -15.13 -27.98
C ASP A 3 -3.53 -15.87 -26.83
N PHE A 4 -3.47 -17.19 -26.90
CA PHE A 4 -4.07 -18.08 -25.94
C PHE A 4 -3.23 -18.17 -24.67
N TYR A 5 -3.90 -18.13 -23.52
CA TYR A 5 -3.31 -18.37 -22.22
C TYR A 5 -3.06 -19.87 -22.02
N SER A 6 -1.87 -20.26 -21.60
CA SER A 6 -1.65 -21.59 -21.05
C SER A 6 -1.85 -21.54 -19.54
N ILE A 7 -2.75 -22.39 -19.04
CA ILE A 7 -2.95 -22.59 -17.60
C ILE A 7 -2.18 -23.84 -17.22
N ASP A 8 -1.24 -23.74 -16.31
CA ASP A 8 -0.68 -24.92 -15.67
C ASP A 8 -1.77 -25.58 -14.82
N ALA A 9 -2.11 -26.80 -15.15
CA ALA A 9 -3.25 -27.51 -14.55
C ALA A 9 -3.00 -27.87 -13.06
N GLU A 10 -1.73 -28.02 -12.63
CA GLU A 10 -1.38 -28.39 -11.25
C GLU A 10 -1.23 -27.17 -10.35
N THR A 11 -0.67 -26.09 -10.86
CA THR A 11 -0.37 -24.89 -10.06
C THR A 11 -1.35 -23.76 -10.26
N GLY A 12 -2.20 -23.82 -11.30
CA GLY A 12 -3.04 -22.71 -11.74
C GLY A 12 -2.23 -21.50 -12.20
N ALA A 13 -0.96 -21.67 -12.52
CA ALA A 13 -0.11 -20.63 -13.03
C ALA A 13 -0.47 -20.31 -14.48
N PHE A 14 -0.69 -19.05 -14.77
CA PHE A 14 -0.80 -18.54 -16.13
C PHE A 14 0.59 -18.16 -16.60
N THR A 15 1.08 -18.80 -17.62
CA THR A 15 2.28 -18.37 -18.30
C THR A 15 1.85 -17.73 -19.62
N GLN A 16 1.99 -16.42 -19.72
CA GLN A 16 1.77 -15.74 -20.97
C GLN A 16 3.09 -15.66 -21.74
N LYS A 17 3.10 -16.30 -22.90
CA LYS A 17 4.12 -16.02 -23.92
C LYS A 17 3.74 -14.71 -24.61
N ASN A 18 4.57 -13.68 -24.46
CA ASN A 18 4.59 -12.45 -25.26
C ASN A 18 3.53 -11.38 -24.99
N TYR A 19 3.15 -11.06 -23.73
CA TYR A 19 2.67 -9.71 -23.44
C TYR A 19 3.81 -8.88 -22.88
N GLN A 20 4.37 -8.02 -23.69
CA GLN A 20 5.04 -6.82 -23.20
C GLN A 20 3.92 -5.94 -22.64
N LEU A 21 3.75 -5.97 -21.34
CA LEU A 21 2.94 -4.98 -20.68
C LEU A 21 3.58 -3.63 -20.96
N ALA A 22 2.84 -2.81 -21.59
CA ALA A 22 3.08 -1.42 -21.91
C ALA A 22 4.11 -0.69 -21.04
N GLY A 23 5.21 -0.36 -21.63
CA GLY A 23 6.48 -0.01 -21.05
C GLY A 23 7.40 -1.17 -21.30
N GLU A 24 8.27 -1.06 -22.26
CA GLU A 24 9.02 -2.09 -22.97
C GLU A 24 9.60 -3.27 -22.14
N ASN A 25 9.52 -3.24 -20.80
CA ASN A 25 10.21 -4.17 -19.93
C ASN A 25 9.46 -4.56 -18.63
N ALA A 26 8.16 -4.47 -18.58
CA ALA A 26 7.39 -4.95 -17.43
C ALA A 26 6.75 -6.31 -17.74
N THR A 27 6.81 -7.23 -16.78
CA THR A 27 6.22 -8.57 -16.86
C THR A 27 5.34 -8.83 -15.64
N TRP A 28 4.44 -9.80 -15.76
CA TRP A 28 3.66 -10.23 -14.62
C TRP A 28 3.58 -11.76 -14.53
N ASN A 29 3.33 -12.24 -13.33
CA ASN A 29 3.12 -13.65 -13.03
C ASN A 29 2.00 -13.78 -12.00
N PHE A 30 1.16 -14.80 -12.16
CA PHE A 30 0.14 -15.14 -11.19
C PHE A 30 0.34 -16.56 -10.68
N LYS A 31 0.52 -16.70 -9.36
CA LYS A 31 0.68 -17.99 -8.70
C LYS A 31 0.04 -17.96 -7.30
N ASN A 32 -0.76 -18.96 -6.97
CA ASN A 32 -1.36 -19.12 -5.63
C ASN A 32 -2.09 -17.88 -5.09
N GLY A 33 -2.78 -17.15 -5.96
CA GLY A 33 -3.49 -15.92 -5.56
C GLY A 33 -2.62 -14.67 -5.47
N VAL A 34 -1.33 -14.77 -5.81
CA VAL A 34 -0.40 -13.65 -5.81
C VAL A 34 -0.12 -13.21 -7.25
N LEU A 35 -0.45 -11.97 -7.57
CA LEU A 35 -0.08 -11.29 -8.80
C LEU A 35 1.22 -10.51 -8.53
N THR A 36 2.29 -10.90 -9.20
CA THR A 36 3.59 -10.23 -9.11
C THR A 36 3.87 -9.45 -10.39
N ILE A 37 4.16 -8.18 -10.26
CA ILE A 37 4.59 -7.30 -11.35
C ILE A 37 6.09 -7.05 -11.20
N SER A 38 6.84 -7.29 -12.26
CA SER A 38 8.31 -7.19 -12.28
C SER A 38 8.79 -6.52 -13.57
N GLY A 39 10.10 -6.23 -13.63
CA GLY A 39 10.71 -5.53 -14.76
C GLY A 39 11.05 -4.09 -14.45
N GLN A 40 11.02 -3.22 -15.45
CA GLN A 40 11.46 -1.83 -15.32
C GLN A 40 10.51 -0.86 -16.04
N GLY A 41 10.46 0.39 -15.56
CA GLY A 41 9.72 1.47 -16.19
C GLY A 41 8.30 1.65 -15.69
N ALA A 42 7.55 2.49 -16.38
CA ALA A 42 6.15 2.76 -16.08
C ALA A 42 5.26 1.62 -16.54
N LEU A 43 4.26 1.26 -15.73
CA LEU A 43 3.14 0.49 -16.26
C LEU A 43 2.27 1.43 -17.11
N SER A 44 1.87 0.98 -18.28
CA SER A 44 0.91 1.67 -19.12
C SER A 44 -0.01 0.65 -19.79
N PHE A 45 -1.25 1.03 -20.03
CA PHE A 45 -2.24 0.16 -20.70
C PHE A 45 -2.89 0.96 -21.81
N GLU A 46 -3.16 0.32 -22.94
CA GLU A 46 -3.87 0.97 -24.02
C GLU A 46 -5.31 1.26 -23.57
N LYS A 47 -5.73 2.51 -23.71
CA LYS A 47 -7.13 2.87 -23.60
C LYS A 47 -7.82 2.43 -24.88
N ASN A 48 -8.66 1.43 -24.79
CA ASN A 48 -9.49 1.07 -25.92
C ASN A 48 -10.86 1.74 -25.78
N ASP A 49 -10.98 2.94 -26.33
CA ASP A 49 -12.22 3.73 -26.30
C ASP A 49 -13.36 3.09 -27.10
N ASN A 50 -13.08 2.06 -27.91
CA ASN A 50 -14.02 1.43 -28.81
C ASN A 50 -14.55 0.07 -28.33
N ILE A 51 -14.02 -0.50 -27.28
CA ILE A 51 -14.48 -1.79 -26.78
C ILE A 51 -15.40 -1.60 -25.58
N ARG A 52 -16.70 -1.71 -25.82
CA ARG A 52 -17.68 -2.03 -24.78
C ARG A 52 -17.64 -3.54 -24.51
N THR A 53 -16.54 -4.08 -24.08
CA THR A 53 -16.53 -5.46 -23.61
C THR A 53 -17.18 -5.52 -22.24
N PRO A 54 -18.04 -6.53 -21.98
CA PRO A 54 -18.43 -6.85 -20.62
C PRO A 54 -17.17 -7.38 -19.91
N ILE A 55 -16.41 -6.48 -19.33
CA ILE A 55 -15.25 -6.83 -18.52
C ILE A 55 -15.78 -7.57 -17.30
N SER A 56 -15.72 -8.89 -17.33
CA SER A 56 -16.17 -9.74 -16.25
C SER A 56 -17.58 -9.38 -15.73
N SER A 57 -18.39 -10.33 -15.36
CA SER A 57 -19.74 -10.15 -14.80
C SER A 57 -19.82 -9.22 -13.56
N THR A 58 -18.68 -8.75 -13.05
CA THR A 58 -18.52 -7.90 -11.88
C THR A 58 -18.21 -6.44 -12.17
N LYS A 59 -17.63 -6.10 -13.33
CA LYS A 59 -17.22 -4.72 -13.65
C LYS A 59 -18.30 -3.87 -14.33
N GLY A 60 -19.53 -4.12 -14.29
CA GLY A 60 -20.60 -3.24 -14.81
C GLY A 60 -20.26 -2.49 -16.13
N TRP A 61 -21.24 -1.89 -16.75
CA TRP A 61 -21.09 -1.10 -17.98
C TRP A 61 -20.48 0.29 -17.66
N TYR A 62 -19.16 0.44 -17.66
CA TYR A 62 -18.52 1.75 -17.61
C TYR A 62 -17.78 2.03 -18.91
N SER A 63 -18.14 3.11 -19.59
CA SER A 63 -17.35 3.66 -20.68
C SER A 63 -16.03 4.16 -20.12
N GLY A 64 -14.90 3.70 -20.70
CA GLY A 64 -13.56 4.13 -20.30
C GLY A 64 -12.83 3.22 -19.30
N SER A 65 -13.25 1.96 -19.15
CA SER A 65 -12.45 1.00 -18.38
C SER A 65 -11.16 0.66 -19.15
N THR A 66 -10.03 0.81 -18.46
CA THR A 66 -8.74 0.38 -18.98
C THR A 66 -8.71 -1.15 -18.96
N GLU A 67 -8.51 -1.80 -20.09
CA GLU A 67 -8.26 -3.24 -20.14
C GLU A 67 -6.86 -3.49 -19.58
N THR A 68 -6.78 -4.39 -18.62
CA THR A 68 -5.50 -4.77 -18.04
C THR A 68 -5.20 -6.24 -18.34
N PRO A 69 -3.94 -6.63 -18.47
CA PRO A 69 -3.57 -8.01 -18.79
C PRO A 69 -4.04 -9.04 -17.78
N TRP A 70 -4.39 -8.62 -16.58
CA TRP A 70 -4.87 -9.49 -15.48
C TRP A 70 -6.39 -9.46 -15.27
N ASP A 71 -7.16 -8.83 -16.14
CA ASP A 71 -8.63 -8.78 -15.99
C ASP A 71 -9.25 -10.18 -15.90
N GLY A 72 -8.76 -11.13 -16.70
CA GLY A 72 -9.24 -12.51 -16.68
C GLY A 72 -8.99 -13.27 -15.36
N ILE A 73 -8.12 -12.77 -14.50
CA ILE A 73 -7.79 -13.37 -13.21
C ILE A 73 -8.12 -12.47 -12.02
N ALA A 74 -8.69 -11.28 -12.23
CA ALA A 74 -8.90 -10.26 -11.20
C ALA A 74 -9.62 -10.78 -9.96
N ASN A 75 -10.62 -11.65 -10.13
CA ASN A 75 -11.38 -12.28 -9.05
C ASN A 75 -10.59 -13.35 -8.26
N ARG A 76 -9.43 -13.78 -8.75
CA ARG A 76 -8.57 -14.78 -8.11
C ARG A 76 -7.41 -14.15 -7.35
N VAL A 77 -7.10 -12.87 -7.62
CA VAL A 77 -5.99 -12.15 -7.00
C VAL A 77 -6.34 -11.83 -5.54
N LYS A 78 -5.48 -12.27 -4.63
CA LYS A 78 -5.55 -11.98 -3.18
C LYS A 78 -4.47 -11.03 -2.72
N THR A 79 -3.33 -11.06 -3.38
CA THR A 79 -2.18 -10.21 -3.06
C THR A 79 -1.55 -9.70 -4.36
N ILE A 80 -1.16 -8.42 -4.36
CA ILE A 80 -0.35 -7.83 -5.42
C ILE A 80 1.02 -7.49 -4.85
N VAL A 81 2.07 -7.86 -5.59
CA VAL A 81 3.45 -7.47 -5.30
C VAL A 81 4.00 -6.71 -6.50
N ILE A 82 4.31 -5.43 -6.33
CA ILE A 82 4.96 -4.61 -7.34
C ILE A 82 6.43 -4.49 -6.96
N GLN A 83 7.28 -5.10 -7.76
CA GLN A 83 8.72 -5.18 -7.49
C GLN A 83 9.45 -3.88 -7.81
N SER A 84 10.65 -3.75 -7.26
CA SER A 84 11.57 -2.66 -7.59
C SER A 84 11.90 -2.67 -9.08
N GLY A 85 12.01 -1.47 -9.67
CA GLY A 85 12.16 -1.29 -11.12
C GLY A 85 10.92 -0.73 -11.79
N ILE A 86 9.73 -1.04 -11.29
CA ILE A 86 8.49 -0.37 -11.71
C ILE A 86 8.48 1.06 -11.17
N THR A 87 8.25 2.04 -12.05
CA THR A 87 8.35 3.46 -11.71
C THR A 87 7.00 4.14 -11.51
N SER A 88 5.94 3.67 -12.16
CA SER A 88 4.59 4.22 -11.98
C SER A 88 3.50 3.18 -12.12
N ILE A 89 2.40 3.41 -11.42
CA ILE A 89 1.16 2.64 -11.49
C ILE A 89 0.14 3.55 -12.15
N PRO A 90 -0.44 3.20 -13.31
CA PRO A 90 -1.39 4.06 -14.02
C PRO A 90 -2.77 4.08 -13.36
N GLU A 91 -3.63 4.94 -13.90
CA GLU A 91 -5.04 5.02 -13.53
C GLU A 91 -5.74 3.68 -13.74
N ASN A 92 -6.61 3.29 -12.79
CA ASN A 92 -7.44 2.07 -12.82
C ASN A 92 -6.66 0.74 -12.90
N ALA A 93 -5.36 0.72 -12.70
CA ALA A 93 -4.50 -0.44 -12.94
C ALA A 93 -4.98 -1.74 -12.29
N PHE A 94 -5.51 -1.67 -11.09
CA PHE A 94 -5.94 -2.83 -10.28
C PHE A 94 -7.33 -2.62 -9.68
N ASN A 95 -8.18 -1.83 -10.34
CA ASN A 95 -9.51 -1.56 -9.85
C ASN A 95 -10.41 -2.81 -9.92
N TYR A 96 -11.47 -2.86 -9.13
CA TYR A 96 -12.46 -3.95 -9.08
C TYR A 96 -11.90 -5.35 -8.76
N MET A 97 -10.73 -5.46 -8.17
CA MET A 97 -10.22 -6.73 -7.66
C MET A 97 -10.87 -7.05 -6.30
N GLU A 98 -12.10 -7.56 -6.32
CA GLU A 98 -12.95 -7.71 -5.13
C GLU A 98 -12.33 -8.60 -4.03
N ASN A 99 -11.52 -9.61 -4.41
CA ASN A 99 -10.88 -10.52 -3.48
C ASN A 99 -9.46 -10.10 -3.07
N LEU A 100 -8.96 -8.98 -3.59
CA LEU A 100 -7.65 -8.42 -3.23
C LEU A 100 -7.64 -8.00 -1.76
N LYS A 101 -6.72 -8.54 -0.97
CA LYS A 101 -6.57 -8.28 0.47
C LYS A 101 -5.37 -7.42 0.81
N GLU A 102 -4.29 -7.59 0.07
CA GLU A 102 -3.01 -6.95 0.36
C GLU A 102 -2.30 -6.49 -0.91
N VAL A 103 -1.68 -5.32 -0.83
CA VAL A 103 -0.80 -4.76 -1.87
C VAL A 103 0.54 -4.40 -1.25
N LYS A 104 1.63 -4.87 -1.87
CA LYS A 104 3.00 -4.55 -1.50
C LYS A 104 3.70 -3.84 -2.65
N ILE A 105 4.01 -2.57 -2.48
CA ILE A 105 4.73 -1.77 -3.46
C ILE A 105 6.17 -1.61 -2.97
N GLN A 106 7.13 -2.13 -3.73
CA GLN A 106 8.56 -1.98 -3.42
C GLN A 106 9.08 -0.60 -3.83
N SER A 107 10.26 -0.24 -3.36
CA SER A 107 10.91 1.02 -3.71
C SER A 107 11.21 1.09 -5.21
N GLY A 108 10.99 2.27 -5.83
CA GLY A 108 11.09 2.49 -7.27
C GLY A 108 9.87 3.20 -7.81
N VAL A 109 8.67 2.77 -7.39
CA VAL A 109 7.43 3.45 -7.77
C VAL A 109 7.44 4.89 -7.21
N ASN A 110 7.27 5.86 -8.10
CA ASN A 110 7.24 7.28 -7.76
C ASN A 110 5.84 7.91 -7.91
N SER A 111 4.93 7.27 -8.66
CA SER A 111 3.55 7.75 -8.82
C SER A 111 2.52 6.64 -8.82
N ILE A 112 1.34 6.93 -8.25
CA ILE A 112 0.16 6.07 -8.27
C ILE A 112 -0.98 6.89 -8.85
N GLY A 113 -1.57 6.39 -9.94
CA GLY A 113 -2.63 7.03 -10.68
C GLY A 113 -4.00 6.95 -9.99
N LYS A 114 -4.94 7.72 -10.52
CA LYS A 114 -6.32 7.80 -10.03
C LYS A 114 -6.97 6.42 -10.00
N GLN A 115 -7.69 6.12 -8.92
CA GLN A 115 -8.45 4.89 -8.77
C GLN A 115 -7.67 3.57 -8.97
N ALA A 116 -6.34 3.61 -8.81
CA ALA A 116 -5.47 2.46 -9.09
C ALA A 116 -5.90 1.18 -8.37
N PHE A 117 -6.46 1.27 -7.16
CA PHE A 117 -6.98 0.17 -6.35
C PHE A 117 -8.42 0.43 -5.90
N ALA A 118 -9.18 1.19 -6.67
CA ALA A 118 -10.58 1.48 -6.35
C ALA A 118 -11.44 0.23 -6.48
N TYR A 119 -12.54 0.18 -5.72
CA TYR A 119 -13.51 -0.92 -5.71
C TYR A 119 -12.92 -2.30 -5.32
N CYS A 120 -11.75 -2.33 -4.70
CA CYS A 120 -11.17 -3.53 -4.10
C CYS A 120 -11.79 -3.76 -2.71
N LYS A 121 -12.99 -4.31 -2.64
CA LYS A 121 -13.82 -4.38 -1.42
C LYS A 121 -13.17 -5.14 -0.25
N SER A 122 -12.30 -6.09 -0.54
CA SER A 122 -11.59 -6.88 0.48
C SER A 122 -10.22 -6.30 0.86
N LEU A 123 -9.79 -5.19 0.22
CA LEU A 123 -8.47 -4.62 0.46
C LEU A 123 -8.38 -4.04 1.87
N SER A 124 -7.53 -4.66 2.69
CA SER A 124 -7.32 -4.26 4.08
C SER A 124 -5.95 -3.63 4.33
N ARG A 125 -4.97 -3.91 3.47
CA ARG A 125 -3.59 -3.48 3.65
C ARG A 125 -2.94 -3.06 2.34
N ILE A 126 -2.33 -1.88 2.33
CA ILE A 126 -1.50 -1.42 1.22
C ILE A 126 -0.19 -0.83 1.75
N GLU A 127 0.94 -1.42 1.37
CA GLU A 127 2.28 -0.96 1.72
C GLU A 127 2.82 -0.05 0.62
N ILE A 128 3.08 1.23 0.97
CA ILE A 128 3.52 2.25 0.02
C ILE A 128 4.90 2.78 0.45
N PRO A 129 5.93 2.67 -0.40
CA PRO A 129 7.29 3.09 -0.07
C PRO A 129 7.45 4.63 -0.09
N ALA A 130 8.54 5.12 0.51
CA ALA A 130 8.88 6.54 0.51
C ALA A 130 9.24 7.10 -0.87
N SER A 131 9.49 6.23 -1.86
CA SER A 131 9.75 6.62 -3.24
C SER A 131 8.54 7.27 -3.92
N VAL A 132 7.30 6.93 -3.49
CA VAL A 132 6.08 7.51 -4.04
C VAL A 132 6.00 8.99 -3.66
N LYS A 133 6.01 9.86 -4.69
CA LYS A 133 5.96 11.33 -4.57
C LYS A 133 4.65 11.91 -5.09
N LYS A 134 3.94 11.18 -5.96
CA LYS A 134 2.65 11.60 -6.50
C LYS A 134 1.61 10.52 -6.26
N MET A 135 0.49 10.91 -5.70
CA MET A 135 -0.70 10.07 -5.51
C MET A 135 -1.91 10.87 -6.01
N GLU A 136 -2.64 10.31 -6.94
CA GLU A 136 -3.84 10.93 -7.48
C GLU A 136 -5.07 10.60 -6.64
N ASP A 137 -6.24 11.07 -7.05
CA ASP A 137 -7.46 10.92 -6.25
C ASP A 137 -7.99 9.48 -6.24
N ASP A 138 -8.74 9.16 -5.19
CA ASP A 138 -9.56 7.95 -5.07
C ASP A 138 -8.79 6.61 -5.18
N ILE A 139 -7.49 6.58 -4.85
CA ILE A 139 -6.62 5.40 -5.05
C ILE A 139 -7.23 4.11 -4.46
N VAL A 140 -7.88 4.17 -3.29
CA VAL A 140 -8.49 3.02 -2.59
C VAL A 140 -9.98 3.20 -2.34
N TRP A 141 -10.66 3.97 -3.19
CA TRP A 141 -12.06 4.30 -3.00
C TRP A 141 -12.98 3.11 -3.29
N THR A 142 -14.04 2.91 -2.45
CA THR A 142 -15.01 1.81 -2.60
C THR A 142 -16.47 2.27 -2.65
N GLY A 143 -16.73 3.58 -2.62
CA GLY A 143 -18.10 4.14 -2.60
C GLY A 143 -18.84 4.05 -3.94
N TYR A 144 -20.18 4.07 -3.90
CA TYR A 144 -21.03 4.14 -5.09
C TYR A 144 -21.46 5.59 -5.35
N TYR A 145 -21.19 6.12 -6.52
CA TYR A 145 -21.62 7.48 -6.92
C TYR A 145 -23.16 7.67 -6.99
N TRP A 146 -23.91 6.57 -7.07
CA TRP A 146 -25.33 6.61 -7.49
C TRP A 146 -26.35 6.91 -6.41
N ILE A 147 -25.99 6.91 -5.14
CA ILE A 147 -26.97 7.07 -4.02
C ILE A 147 -26.76 8.34 -3.20
N GLY A 148 -26.05 9.33 -3.73
CA GLY A 148 -25.84 10.59 -2.99
C GLY A 148 -25.08 10.42 -1.66
N ASP A 149 -24.77 9.21 -1.29
CA ASP A 149 -23.99 8.88 -0.10
C ASP A 149 -22.49 8.97 -0.39
N ARG A 150 -21.91 10.06 0.08
CA ARG A 150 -20.46 10.28 0.04
C ARG A 150 -19.76 9.61 1.22
N SER A 151 -20.35 8.63 1.86
CA SER A 151 -19.67 7.84 2.88
C SER A 151 -18.55 7.05 2.19
N HIS A 152 -17.36 7.59 2.24
CA HIS A 152 -16.14 6.96 1.76
C HIS A 152 -15.80 5.80 2.70
N VAL A 153 -16.27 4.60 2.39
CA VAL A 153 -15.90 3.42 3.18
C VAL A 153 -14.58 2.91 2.65
N ASN A 154 -13.50 3.46 3.17
CA ASN A 154 -12.16 2.94 2.91
C ASN A 154 -11.81 1.90 3.97
N TYR A 155 -11.83 0.64 3.62
CA TYR A 155 -11.43 -0.46 4.52
C TYR A 155 -9.91 -0.65 4.57
N ALA A 156 -9.18 -0.10 3.61
CA ALA A 156 -7.74 -0.26 3.51
C ALA A 156 -7.00 0.60 4.55
N THR A 157 -5.98 0.00 5.17
CA THR A 157 -4.98 0.73 5.95
C THR A 157 -3.73 0.94 5.10
N ILE A 158 -3.30 2.19 4.95
CA ILE A 158 -2.05 2.54 4.26
C ILE A 158 -0.88 2.39 5.25
N TYR A 159 0.05 1.50 4.94
CA TYR A 159 1.31 1.31 5.65
C TYR A 159 2.42 2.03 4.89
N ALA A 160 3.03 3.04 5.49
CA ALA A 160 4.05 3.84 4.81
C ALA A 160 5.03 4.47 5.82
N PRO A 161 6.23 4.88 5.37
CA PRO A 161 7.16 5.59 6.21
C PRO A 161 6.60 6.92 6.73
N TYR A 162 6.97 7.28 7.95
CA TYR A 162 6.59 8.54 8.55
C TYR A 162 7.01 9.73 7.65
N GLY A 163 6.11 10.70 7.48
CA GLY A 163 6.35 11.89 6.67
C GLY A 163 6.33 11.68 5.16
N SER A 164 6.01 10.46 4.71
CA SER A 164 5.85 10.18 3.27
C SER A 164 4.60 10.84 2.67
N THR A 165 4.60 10.97 1.36
CA THR A 165 3.43 11.41 0.58
C THR A 165 2.21 10.55 0.88
N ALA A 166 2.39 9.24 1.04
CA ALA A 166 1.31 8.30 1.34
C ALA A 166 0.63 8.59 2.69
N ILE A 167 1.38 8.93 3.73
CA ILE A 167 0.80 9.33 5.03
C ILE A 167 0.06 10.66 4.92
N THR A 168 0.60 11.62 4.16
CA THR A 168 -0.07 12.91 3.92
C THR A 168 -1.38 12.71 3.15
N TYR A 169 -1.35 11.87 2.12
CA TYR A 169 -2.53 11.49 1.35
C TYR A 169 -3.60 10.83 2.22
N ALA A 170 -3.21 9.83 3.03
CA ALA A 170 -4.14 9.14 3.93
C ALA A 170 -4.84 10.11 4.89
N LYS A 171 -4.07 11.01 5.50
CA LYS A 171 -4.63 12.05 6.41
C LYS A 171 -5.60 12.98 5.71
N LYS A 172 -5.26 13.47 4.51
CA LYS A 172 -6.10 14.38 3.73
C LYS A 172 -7.44 13.73 3.36
N ASN A 173 -7.43 12.42 3.05
CA ASN A 173 -8.60 11.69 2.56
C ASN A 173 -9.31 10.85 3.62
N GLY A 174 -8.96 10.98 4.92
CA GLY A 174 -9.61 10.24 6.00
C GLY A 174 -9.38 8.71 5.96
N ILE A 175 -8.30 8.26 5.30
CA ILE A 175 -7.96 6.84 5.17
C ILE A 175 -7.14 6.40 6.39
N SER A 176 -7.44 5.23 6.94
CA SER A 176 -6.64 4.61 7.99
C SER A 176 -5.19 4.44 7.56
N TYR A 177 -4.25 4.72 8.46
CA TYR A 177 -2.83 4.57 8.14
C TYR A 177 -2.03 4.05 9.34
N ALA A 178 -0.95 3.33 9.05
CA ALA A 178 0.07 2.91 9.99
C ALA A 178 1.45 3.32 9.47
N MET A 179 2.31 3.75 10.37
CA MET A 179 3.65 4.23 10.01
C MET A 179 4.69 3.15 10.25
N ASP A 180 5.55 2.92 9.27
CA ASP A 180 6.73 2.09 9.47
C ASP A 180 7.77 2.85 10.31
N LEU A 181 8.18 2.24 11.38
CA LEU A 181 9.12 2.78 12.35
C LEU A 181 10.33 1.89 12.57
N SER A 182 10.50 0.88 11.76
CA SER A 182 11.68 0.01 11.82
C SER A 182 13.00 0.80 11.78
N LYS A 183 12.95 2.00 11.20
CA LYS A 183 14.08 2.95 11.13
C LYS A 183 14.08 4.03 12.20
N ALA A 184 13.23 3.90 13.24
CA ALA A 184 13.22 4.88 14.32
C ALA A 184 14.45 4.69 15.21
N SER A 185 15.15 5.80 15.51
CA SER A 185 16.20 5.85 16.49
C SER A 185 15.69 6.45 17.79
N ILE A 186 16.11 5.88 18.90
CA ILE A 186 15.78 6.33 20.26
C ILE A 186 17.08 6.78 20.92
N ASN A 187 17.18 8.06 21.25
CA ASN A 187 18.36 8.68 21.84
C ASN A 187 17.98 9.49 23.09
N GLY A 188 18.97 10.00 23.80
CA GLY A 188 18.77 10.88 24.97
C GLY A 188 18.32 10.14 26.22
N LEU A 189 18.60 8.84 26.31
CA LEU A 189 18.54 8.10 27.56
C LEU A 189 19.98 7.86 28.08
N GLU A 190 20.21 8.18 29.32
CA GLU A 190 21.47 7.87 29.99
C GLU A 190 21.58 6.37 30.27
N LYS A 191 22.81 5.86 30.39
CA LYS A 191 23.04 4.43 30.73
C LYS A 191 22.56 4.11 32.15
N SER A 192 22.56 5.10 33.04
CA SER A 192 22.11 4.99 34.42
C SER A 192 21.50 6.29 34.90
N TYR A 193 20.60 6.19 35.86
CA TYR A 193 20.00 7.33 36.54
C TYR A 193 20.07 7.09 38.06
N THR A 194 20.37 8.11 38.83
CA THR A 194 20.33 8.04 40.28
C THR A 194 18.89 7.91 40.78
N TYR A 195 18.64 6.91 41.60
CA TYR A 195 17.32 6.72 42.21
C TYR A 195 17.08 7.77 43.31
N THR A 196 16.01 8.53 43.20
CA THR A 196 15.67 9.64 44.09
C THR A 196 14.48 9.35 45.02
N GLY A 197 14.09 8.09 45.17
CA GLY A 197 12.88 7.71 45.90
C GLY A 197 11.57 7.88 45.11
N LYS A 198 11.62 8.47 43.93
CA LYS A 198 10.45 8.72 43.04
C LYS A 198 10.57 7.96 41.72
N ALA A 199 9.44 7.74 41.07
CA ALA A 199 9.41 7.12 39.74
C ALA A 199 10.18 7.96 38.71
N LEU A 200 11.22 7.39 38.13
CA LEU A 200 12.03 8.03 37.10
C LEU A 200 11.28 7.89 35.74
N LYS A 201 11.13 9.02 35.06
CA LYS A 201 10.43 9.09 33.77
C LYS A 201 11.26 9.87 32.75
N PRO A 202 12.44 9.37 32.36
CA PRO A 202 13.27 10.02 31.37
C PRO A 202 12.53 10.02 30.00
N VAL A 203 12.61 11.13 29.28
CA VAL A 203 11.96 11.30 28.00
C VAL A 203 12.99 11.11 26.89
N PRO A 204 12.91 10.01 26.10
CA PRO A 204 13.79 9.82 24.97
C PRO A 204 13.49 10.79 23.83
N THR A 205 14.51 11.11 23.06
CA THR A 205 14.33 11.69 21.74
C THR A 205 14.12 10.56 20.74
N VAL A 206 12.97 10.53 20.10
CA VAL A 206 12.65 9.58 19.04
C VAL A 206 12.76 10.28 17.69
N LYS A 207 13.56 9.73 16.76
CA LYS A 207 13.76 10.29 15.42
C LYS A 207 13.52 9.21 14.36
N ILE A 208 13.03 9.62 13.18
CA ILE A 208 13.06 8.84 11.96
C ILE A 208 13.84 9.64 10.93
N GLY A 209 15.02 9.17 10.54
CA GLY A 209 15.97 9.97 9.79
C GLY A 209 16.28 11.27 10.56
N ASN A 210 16.17 12.41 9.89
CA ASN A 210 16.40 13.72 10.50
C ASN A 210 15.19 14.29 11.26
N MET A 211 14.04 13.63 11.20
CA MET A 211 12.79 14.15 11.79
C MET A 211 12.64 13.71 13.24
N LYS A 212 12.51 14.68 14.16
CA LYS A 212 12.20 14.45 15.56
C LYS A 212 10.70 14.28 15.78
N LEU A 213 10.28 13.16 16.34
CA LEU A 213 8.90 12.89 16.71
C LEU A 213 8.51 13.64 17.97
N LYS A 214 7.25 14.06 18.08
CA LYS A 214 6.70 14.76 19.25
C LYS A 214 5.95 13.79 20.15
N GLN A 215 6.36 13.72 21.43
CA GLN A 215 5.63 12.96 22.44
C GLN A 215 4.18 13.45 22.55
N ASN A 216 3.27 12.56 22.84
CA ASN A 216 1.82 12.74 22.96
C ASN A 216 1.09 13.07 21.63
N ARG A 217 1.80 13.50 20.59
CA ARG A 217 1.27 13.63 19.24
C ARG A 217 1.58 12.39 18.39
N ASP A 218 2.86 12.06 18.27
CA ASP A 218 3.36 11.01 17.39
C ASP A 218 3.61 9.68 18.14
N PHE A 219 3.95 9.75 19.42
CA PHE A 219 4.16 8.58 20.27
C PHE A 219 3.81 8.82 21.75
N LYS A 220 3.52 7.73 22.46
CA LYS A 220 3.41 7.69 23.92
C LYS A 220 4.58 6.91 24.50
N ILE A 221 4.94 7.22 25.75
CA ILE A 221 5.98 6.49 26.47
C ILE A 221 5.33 5.68 27.57
N SER A 222 5.71 4.42 27.67
CA SER A 222 5.41 3.58 28.82
C SER A 222 6.69 3.22 29.57
N TYR A 223 6.57 3.14 30.88
CA TYR A 223 7.68 2.81 31.79
C TYR A 223 7.33 1.54 32.56
N LYS A 224 8.33 0.68 32.76
CA LYS A 224 8.19 -0.51 33.56
C LYS A 224 9.40 -0.60 34.51
N ASN A 225 9.18 -0.97 35.79
CA ASN A 225 10.21 -1.10 36.81
C ASN A 225 10.99 0.19 37.12
N ASN A 226 10.35 1.35 36.99
CA ASN A 226 11.00 2.66 37.15
C ASN A 226 10.81 3.27 38.56
N LYS A 227 10.37 2.47 39.53
CA LYS A 227 10.08 2.93 40.93
C LYS A 227 11.05 2.37 41.99
N LYS A 228 12.01 1.57 41.57
CA LYS A 228 12.98 0.90 42.46
C LYS A 228 14.36 0.90 41.80
N THR A 229 15.41 0.65 42.58
CA THR A 229 16.73 0.36 42.04
C THR A 229 16.71 -0.90 41.18
N GLY A 230 17.47 -0.95 40.10
CA GLY A 230 17.52 -2.05 39.14
C GLY A 230 17.29 -1.61 37.70
N THR A 231 17.05 -2.55 36.83
CA THR A 231 16.84 -2.28 35.41
C THR A 231 15.40 -1.85 35.14
N ALA A 232 15.22 -0.66 34.58
CA ALA A 232 13.93 -0.13 34.12
C ALA A 232 13.82 -0.22 32.61
N THR A 233 12.60 -0.33 32.13
CA THR A 233 12.31 -0.35 30.68
C THR A 233 11.52 0.90 30.28
N VAL A 234 12.01 1.58 29.24
CA VAL A 234 11.33 2.70 28.58
C VAL A 234 10.93 2.24 27.19
N LYS A 235 9.63 2.23 26.91
CA LYS A 235 9.09 1.82 25.58
C LYS A 235 8.29 2.96 24.97
N PRO A 236 8.78 3.62 23.93
CA PRO A 236 7.94 4.47 23.12
C PRO A 236 6.96 3.59 22.32
N ARG A 237 5.69 3.96 22.36
CA ARG A 237 4.64 3.37 21.53
C ARG A 237 4.05 4.49 20.69
N LEU A 238 3.94 4.24 19.41
CA LEU A 238 3.32 5.21 18.54
C LEU A 238 1.83 5.32 18.76
N ARG A 239 1.32 6.45 18.39
CA ARG A 239 -0.11 6.64 18.18
C ARG A 239 -0.39 6.28 16.73
N LEU A 240 -1.16 5.23 16.53
CA LEU A 240 -1.86 4.94 15.27
C LEU A 240 -3.05 5.87 15.17
#